data_8e2d7ead96c9f1c4aee0feaab7b5307c
#
_entry.id   8e2d7ead96c9f1c4aee0feaab7b5307c
#
_cell.length_a   1.000
_cell.length_b   1.000
_cell.length_c   1.000
_cell.angle_alpha   90.00
_cell.angle_beta   90.00
_cell.angle_gamma   90.00
#
_symmetry.space_group_name_H-M   'P 1'
#
loop_
_entity.id
_entity.type
_entity.pdbx_description
1 polymer ?
#
loop_
_entity_poly.entity_id
_entity_poly.type
_entity_poly.pdbx_seq_one_letter_code
_entity_poly.pdbx_strand_id
1 'polypeptide(L)'
;MTAPELDPELIQTFVGNAHGNFTVVQELLEQEPRLLTAKWERFDENALEASGHMGRADIATYLLDKGAPLTIFAAAMLGNIEDVASFLRDNPELATANGVHGISILYHAALSGKVDLAEMLVEHGGGTNASSAIHAAVMHGHPDMTDWLLDHGADPNAPDYEGKTPLDRALERGHDQIAESLRAHGGSESPPASKTA
;
A
#
# COMPACT_ATOMS: atom_id res chain seq x y z
N MET A 1 -35.38 7.62 -16.70
CA MET A 1 -35.31 7.91 -15.24
C MET A 1 -33.86 7.66 -14.84
N THR A 2 -33.17 8.66 -14.32
CA THR A 2 -31.84 8.50 -13.73
C THR A 2 -31.97 7.64 -12.48
N ALA A 3 -31.07 6.69 -12.28
CA ALA A 3 -31.00 5.92 -11.02
C ALA A 3 -30.83 6.90 -9.85
N PRO A 4 -31.42 6.62 -8.68
CA PRO A 4 -31.21 7.46 -7.50
C PRO A 4 -29.72 7.53 -7.14
N GLU A 5 -29.27 8.64 -6.56
CA GLU A 5 -27.90 8.76 -6.06
C GLU A 5 -27.62 7.68 -5.02
N LEU A 6 -26.35 7.26 -4.94
CA LEU A 6 -25.90 6.35 -3.90
C LEU A 6 -25.89 7.09 -2.56
N ASP A 7 -26.29 6.37 -1.50
CA ASP A 7 -26.22 6.88 -0.14
C ASP A 7 -24.73 7.09 0.25
N PRO A 8 -24.34 8.32 0.66
CA PRO A 8 -22.96 8.60 1.09
C PRO A 8 -22.49 7.74 2.27
N GLU A 9 -23.38 7.36 3.21
CA GLU A 9 -23.04 6.48 4.32
C GLU A 9 -22.75 5.04 3.84
N LEU A 10 -23.47 4.58 2.82
CA LEU A 10 -23.20 3.28 2.19
C LEU A 10 -21.86 3.28 1.47
N ILE A 11 -21.52 4.35 0.73
CA ILE A 11 -20.20 4.51 0.09
C ILE A 11 -19.10 4.51 1.14
N GLN A 12 -19.24 5.30 2.20
CA GLN A 12 -18.27 5.33 3.31
C GLN A 12 -18.08 3.94 3.92
N THR A 13 -19.18 3.22 4.16
CA THR A 13 -19.14 1.87 4.73
C THR A 13 -18.41 0.91 3.79
N PHE A 14 -18.70 0.95 2.50
CA PHE A 14 -18.06 0.09 1.50
C PHE A 14 -16.55 0.35 1.38
N VAL A 15 -16.15 1.60 1.17
CA VAL A 15 -14.74 1.99 1.05
C VAL A 15 -13.99 1.73 2.36
N GLY A 16 -14.59 2.08 3.50
CA GLY A 16 -14.01 1.83 4.83
C GLY A 16 -13.74 0.34 5.10
N ASN A 17 -14.63 -0.56 4.67
CA ASN A 17 -14.43 -2.00 4.80
C ASN A 17 -13.39 -2.56 3.81
N ALA A 18 -13.14 -1.90 2.69
CA ALA A 18 -12.10 -2.31 1.74
C ALA A 18 -10.67 -2.24 2.33
N HIS A 19 -10.47 -1.55 3.44
CA HIS A 19 -9.21 -1.58 4.19
C HIS A 19 -8.92 -2.93 4.85
N GLY A 20 -9.90 -3.81 5.04
CA GLY A 20 -9.61 -5.07 5.71
C GLY A 20 -10.73 -6.11 5.82
N ASN A 21 -11.96 -5.78 5.50
CA ASN A 21 -13.11 -6.67 5.73
C ASN A 21 -13.70 -7.17 4.41
N PHE A 22 -13.09 -8.22 3.85
CA PHE A 22 -13.45 -8.77 2.55
C PHE A 22 -14.91 -9.21 2.47
N THR A 23 -15.43 -9.87 3.50
CA THR A 23 -16.82 -10.36 3.52
C THR A 23 -17.82 -9.23 3.33
N VAL A 24 -17.65 -8.13 4.06
CA VAL A 24 -18.56 -6.97 3.95
C VAL A 24 -18.45 -6.30 2.57
N VAL A 25 -17.24 -6.25 2.00
CA VAL A 25 -17.04 -5.73 0.63
C VAL A 25 -17.83 -6.56 -0.38
N GLN A 26 -17.78 -7.89 -0.28
CA GLN A 26 -18.54 -8.79 -1.16
C GLN A 26 -20.05 -8.59 -1.00
N GLU A 27 -20.55 -8.62 0.23
CA GLU A 27 -21.97 -8.48 0.53
C GLU A 27 -22.54 -7.16 0.02
N LEU A 28 -21.84 -6.05 0.26
CA LEU A 28 -22.29 -4.73 -0.17
C LEU A 28 -22.25 -4.57 -1.70
N LEU A 29 -21.20 -5.07 -2.35
CA LEU A 29 -21.08 -4.99 -3.80
C LEU A 29 -22.12 -5.85 -4.53
N GLU A 30 -22.49 -7.01 -3.97
CA GLU A 30 -23.59 -7.84 -4.50
C GLU A 30 -24.95 -7.16 -4.39
N GLN A 31 -25.19 -6.42 -3.30
CA GLN A 31 -26.44 -5.70 -3.08
C GLN A 31 -26.53 -4.44 -3.94
N GLU A 32 -25.40 -3.72 -4.11
CA GLU A 32 -25.34 -2.44 -4.83
C GLU A 32 -24.10 -2.39 -5.74
N PRO A 33 -24.16 -2.92 -6.95
CA PRO A 33 -23.02 -2.99 -7.88
C PRO A 33 -22.41 -1.63 -8.25
N ARG A 34 -23.17 -0.52 -8.11
CA ARG A 34 -22.68 0.82 -8.41
C ARG A 34 -21.61 1.29 -7.42
N LEU A 35 -21.45 0.60 -6.28
CA LEU A 35 -20.38 0.87 -5.31
C LEU A 35 -18.99 0.60 -5.90
N LEU A 36 -18.87 -0.25 -6.91
CA LEU A 36 -17.59 -0.66 -7.48
C LEU A 36 -16.65 0.52 -7.83
N THR A 37 -17.22 1.60 -8.33
CA THR A 37 -16.47 2.81 -8.74
C THR A 37 -16.81 4.03 -7.89
N ALA A 38 -17.65 3.87 -6.87
CA ALA A 38 -18.03 4.97 -6.00
C ALA A 38 -16.83 5.43 -5.16
N LYS A 39 -16.73 6.74 -4.99
CA LYS A 39 -15.68 7.37 -4.18
C LYS A 39 -16.24 7.94 -2.89
N TRP A 40 -15.52 7.69 -1.80
CA TRP A 40 -15.77 8.36 -0.54
C TRP A 40 -15.21 9.80 -0.62
N GLU A 41 -16.09 10.77 -0.75
CA GLU A 41 -15.74 12.18 -1.03
C GLU A 41 -14.72 12.78 -0.05
N ARG A 42 -14.79 12.37 1.23
CA ARG A 42 -13.89 12.90 2.26
C ARG A 42 -12.41 12.73 1.93
N PHE A 43 -12.05 11.65 1.25
CA PHE A 43 -10.66 11.30 0.94
C PHE A 43 -10.42 11.14 -0.57
N ASP A 44 -11.45 11.36 -1.40
CA ASP A 44 -11.47 11.08 -2.84
C ASP A 44 -10.99 9.65 -3.16
N GLU A 45 -11.39 8.68 -2.32
CA GLU A 45 -10.92 7.32 -2.30
C GLU A 45 -12.01 6.34 -2.70
N ASN A 46 -11.70 5.37 -3.55
CA ASN A 46 -12.57 4.22 -3.85
C ASN A 46 -12.06 2.93 -3.17
N ALA A 47 -12.85 1.87 -3.22
CA ALA A 47 -12.53 0.60 -2.56
C ALA A 47 -11.25 -0.08 -3.10
N LEU A 48 -10.93 0.08 -4.40
CA LEU A 48 -9.68 -0.45 -4.96
C LEU A 48 -8.46 0.29 -4.42
N GLU A 49 -8.53 1.62 -4.28
CA GLU A 49 -7.48 2.44 -3.69
C GLU A 49 -7.29 2.11 -2.20
N ALA A 50 -8.39 1.96 -1.44
CA ALA A 50 -8.38 1.55 -0.03
C ALA A 50 -7.71 0.19 0.16
N SER A 51 -8.10 -0.81 -0.63
CA SER A 51 -7.47 -2.14 -0.58
C SER A 51 -6.00 -2.10 -1.02
N GLY A 52 -5.68 -1.23 -1.98
CA GLY A 52 -4.34 -1.09 -2.56
C GLY A 52 -3.31 -0.62 -1.54
N HIS A 53 -3.54 0.48 -0.83
CA HIS A 53 -2.57 0.99 0.13
C HIS A 53 -2.49 0.17 1.43
N MET A 54 -3.49 -0.68 1.69
CA MET A 54 -3.47 -1.64 2.80
C MET A 54 -2.85 -2.99 2.44
N GLY A 55 -2.41 -3.19 1.19
CA GLY A 55 -1.85 -4.46 0.73
C GLY A 55 -2.87 -5.62 0.69
N ARG A 56 -4.17 -5.31 0.58
CA ARG A 56 -5.25 -6.30 0.54
C ARG A 56 -5.43 -6.82 -0.88
N ALA A 57 -4.48 -7.66 -1.31
CA ALA A 57 -4.49 -8.26 -2.64
C ALA A 57 -5.76 -9.08 -2.92
N ASP A 58 -6.33 -9.73 -1.89
CA ASP A 58 -7.58 -10.48 -1.97
C ASP A 58 -8.77 -9.58 -2.37
N ILE A 59 -8.92 -8.43 -1.70
CA ILE A 59 -9.98 -7.47 -2.00
C ILE A 59 -9.74 -6.80 -3.35
N ALA A 60 -8.51 -6.35 -3.62
CA ALA A 60 -8.16 -5.70 -4.89
C ALA A 60 -8.43 -6.61 -6.08
N THR A 61 -8.01 -7.88 -6.03
CA THR A 61 -8.26 -8.87 -7.09
C THR A 61 -9.75 -9.07 -7.31
N TYR A 62 -10.52 -9.23 -6.24
CA TYR A 62 -11.98 -9.37 -6.34
C TYR A 62 -12.63 -8.16 -7.02
N LEU A 63 -12.24 -6.93 -6.64
CA LEU A 63 -12.78 -5.72 -7.25
C LEU A 63 -12.41 -5.60 -8.73
N LEU A 64 -11.18 -5.97 -9.10
CA LEU A 64 -10.73 -6.01 -10.50
C LEU A 64 -11.51 -7.06 -11.31
N ASP A 65 -11.76 -8.25 -10.75
CA ASP A 65 -12.59 -9.30 -11.38
C ASP A 65 -14.05 -8.84 -11.59
N LYS A 66 -14.53 -7.93 -10.75
CA LYS A 66 -15.85 -7.29 -10.91
C LYS A 66 -15.85 -6.13 -11.91
N GLY A 67 -14.69 -5.76 -12.47
CA GLY A 67 -14.55 -4.74 -13.49
C GLY A 67 -14.12 -3.36 -12.98
N ALA A 68 -13.57 -3.26 -11.77
CA ALA A 68 -12.94 -2.02 -11.32
C ALA A 68 -11.79 -1.64 -12.27
N PRO A 69 -11.63 -0.35 -12.64
CA PRO A 69 -10.53 0.08 -13.49
C PRO A 69 -9.18 -0.16 -12.78
N LEU A 70 -8.26 -0.88 -13.45
CA LEU A 70 -6.91 -1.06 -12.94
C LEU A 70 -6.18 0.29 -12.87
N THR A 71 -5.50 0.54 -11.76
CA THR A 71 -4.60 1.69 -11.56
C THR A 71 -3.16 1.22 -11.45
N ILE A 72 -2.19 2.11 -11.72
CA ILE A 72 -0.77 1.77 -11.54
C ILE A 72 -0.45 1.39 -10.09
N PHE A 73 -1.14 1.99 -9.11
CA PHE A 73 -0.96 1.68 -7.70
C PHE A 73 -1.44 0.27 -7.35
N ALA A 74 -2.61 -0.13 -7.85
CA ALA A 74 -3.11 -1.50 -7.68
C ALA A 74 -2.22 -2.52 -8.39
N ALA A 75 -1.76 -2.22 -9.62
CA ALA A 75 -0.82 -3.06 -10.35
C ALA A 75 0.51 -3.23 -9.58
N ALA A 76 1.06 -2.15 -9.01
CA ALA A 76 2.28 -2.18 -8.21
C ALA A 76 2.11 -3.00 -6.93
N MET A 77 1.01 -2.82 -6.19
CA MET A 77 0.70 -3.58 -4.98
C MET A 77 0.50 -5.07 -5.27
N LEU A 78 -0.09 -5.41 -6.41
CA LEU A 78 -0.26 -6.80 -6.85
C LEU A 78 1.02 -7.40 -7.45
N GLY A 79 2.08 -6.61 -7.64
CA GLY A 79 3.33 -7.05 -8.24
C GLY A 79 3.23 -7.36 -9.74
N ASN A 80 2.29 -6.75 -10.45
CA ASN A 80 2.06 -6.93 -11.88
C ASN A 80 3.03 -6.04 -12.69
N ILE A 81 4.25 -6.51 -12.89
CA ILE A 81 5.35 -5.77 -13.53
C ILE A 81 4.96 -5.34 -14.95
N GLU A 82 4.31 -6.20 -15.72
CA GLU A 82 3.90 -5.91 -17.10
C GLU A 82 2.90 -4.76 -17.19
N ASP A 83 1.92 -4.73 -16.28
CA ASP A 83 0.93 -3.66 -16.22
C ASP A 83 1.59 -2.34 -15.80
N VAL A 84 2.46 -2.36 -14.78
CA VAL A 84 3.21 -1.16 -14.37
C VAL A 84 4.08 -0.66 -15.52
N ALA A 85 4.82 -1.53 -16.21
CA ALA A 85 5.61 -1.16 -17.37
C ALA A 85 4.76 -0.55 -18.49
N SER A 86 3.51 -1.02 -18.66
CA SER A 86 2.58 -0.43 -19.63
C SER A 86 2.18 0.99 -19.25
N PHE A 87 1.81 1.20 -17.98
CA PHE A 87 1.48 2.53 -17.46
C PHE A 87 2.66 3.51 -17.61
N LEU A 88 3.89 3.07 -17.31
CA LEU A 88 5.09 3.91 -17.41
C LEU A 88 5.48 4.23 -18.85
N ARG A 89 5.21 3.34 -19.82
CA ARG A 89 5.39 3.66 -21.24
C ARG A 89 4.46 4.75 -21.72
N ASP A 90 3.20 4.72 -21.22
CA ASP A 90 2.19 5.71 -21.61
C ASP A 90 2.40 7.05 -20.88
N ASN A 91 2.85 7.01 -19.62
CA ASN A 91 3.17 8.19 -18.80
C ASN A 91 4.31 7.89 -17.82
N PRO A 92 5.58 8.21 -18.17
CA PRO A 92 6.75 7.98 -17.31
C PRO A 92 6.70 8.70 -15.96
N GLU A 93 5.97 9.83 -15.86
CA GLU A 93 5.86 10.60 -14.61
C GLU A 93 5.16 9.81 -13.49
N LEU A 94 4.43 8.76 -13.83
CA LEU A 94 3.78 7.89 -12.86
C LEU A 94 4.78 7.17 -11.94
N ALA A 95 6.05 7.05 -12.33
CA ALA A 95 7.10 6.48 -11.47
C ALA A 95 7.33 7.28 -10.18
N THR A 96 6.97 8.56 -10.17
CA THR A 96 7.06 9.46 -8.99
C THR A 96 5.70 9.79 -8.39
N ALA A 97 4.63 9.16 -8.88
CA ALA A 97 3.27 9.49 -8.48
C ALA A 97 2.97 9.10 -7.03
N ASN A 98 2.10 9.87 -6.42
CA ASN A 98 1.49 9.54 -5.15
C ASN A 98 0.00 9.24 -5.37
N GLY A 99 -0.46 8.15 -4.75
CA GLY A 99 -1.87 7.80 -4.70
C GLY A 99 -2.61 8.55 -3.61
N VAL A 100 -3.75 8.02 -3.21
CA VAL A 100 -4.56 8.54 -2.10
C VAL A 100 -3.71 8.65 -0.83
N HIS A 101 -3.99 9.63 0.00
CA HIS A 101 -3.22 9.97 1.21
C HIS A 101 -1.74 10.35 0.97
N GLY A 102 -1.34 10.64 -0.27
CA GLY A 102 0.04 10.95 -0.61
C GLY A 102 0.99 9.74 -0.56
N ILE A 103 0.45 8.52 -0.59
CA ILE A 103 1.22 7.28 -0.53
C ILE A 103 1.91 7.03 -1.86
N SER A 104 3.25 6.91 -1.85
CA SER A 104 4.05 6.77 -3.06
C SER A 104 3.82 5.44 -3.79
N ILE A 105 4.08 5.43 -5.09
CA ILE A 105 4.04 4.17 -5.86
C ILE A 105 5.09 3.17 -5.35
N LEU A 106 6.24 3.64 -4.84
CA LEU A 106 7.25 2.76 -4.24
C LEU A 106 6.73 2.04 -3.00
N TYR A 107 5.88 2.68 -2.19
CA TYR A 107 5.20 2.02 -1.07
C TYR A 107 4.33 0.87 -1.56
N HIS A 108 3.54 1.08 -2.63
CA HIS A 108 2.72 0.02 -3.22
C HIS A 108 3.56 -1.12 -3.80
N ALA A 109 4.69 -0.81 -4.45
CA ALA A 109 5.64 -1.84 -4.90
C ALA A 109 6.23 -2.63 -3.71
N ALA A 110 6.55 -1.96 -2.61
CA ALA A 110 7.06 -2.60 -1.41
C ALA A 110 6.05 -3.55 -0.74
N LEU A 111 4.74 -3.27 -0.85
CA LEU A 111 3.68 -4.19 -0.42
C LEU A 111 3.71 -5.53 -1.18
N SER A 112 4.13 -5.52 -2.46
CA SER A 112 4.24 -6.74 -3.27
C SER A 112 5.51 -7.55 -2.99
N GLY A 113 6.54 -6.94 -2.40
CA GLY A 113 7.86 -7.55 -2.20
C GLY A 113 8.69 -7.75 -3.48
N LYS A 114 8.25 -7.24 -4.64
CA LYS A 114 8.94 -7.40 -5.92
C LYS A 114 10.03 -6.35 -6.10
N VAL A 115 11.29 -6.75 -5.90
CA VAL A 115 12.47 -5.87 -6.03
C VAL A 115 12.62 -5.34 -7.45
N ASP A 116 12.47 -6.18 -8.47
CA ASP A 116 12.52 -5.79 -9.88
C ASP A 116 11.48 -4.68 -10.23
N LEU A 117 10.34 -4.66 -9.56
CA LEU A 117 9.38 -3.57 -9.71
C LEU A 117 9.90 -2.26 -9.10
N ALA A 118 10.53 -2.31 -7.93
CA ALA A 118 11.14 -1.14 -7.31
C ALA A 118 12.31 -0.61 -8.15
N GLU A 119 13.14 -1.49 -8.70
CA GLU A 119 14.22 -1.14 -9.64
C GLU A 119 13.68 -0.43 -10.88
N MET A 120 12.63 -0.98 -11.49
CA MET A 120 11.95 -0.35 -12.64
C MET A 120 11.47 1.07 -12.31
N LEU A 121 10.88 1.28 -11.14
CA LEU A 121 10.43 2.61 -10.72
C LEU A 121 11.61 3.58 -10.58
N VAL A 122 12.74 3.13 -10.01
CA VAL A 122 13.96 3.95 -9.86
C VAL A 122 14.56 4.31 -11.23
N GLU A 123 14.61 3.38 -12.17
CA GLU A 123 15.07 3.62 -13.56
C GLU A 123 14.24 4.71 -14.26
N HIS A 124 12.96 4.85 -13.90
CA HIS A 124 12.07 5.89 -14.41
C HIS A 124 12.04 7.16 -13.52
N GLY A 125 13.02 7.32 -12.61
CA GLY A 125 13.14 8.50 -11.75
C GLY A 125 12.32 8.44 -10.45
N GLY A 126 11.69 7.31 -10.17
CA GLY A 126 11.02 7.01 -8.89
C GLY A 126 12.04 6.75 -7.77
N GLY A 127 11.57 6.18 -6.67
CA GLY A 127 12.44 5.80 -5.54
C GLY A 127 12.48 6.82 -4.41
N THR A 128 11.78 7.93 -4.53
CA THR A 128 11.57 8.87 -3.42
C THR A 128 10.68 8.24 -2.33
N ASN A 129 10.88 8.65 -1.08
CA ASN A 129 10.14 8.13 0.09
C ASN A 129 10.42 6.65 0.44
N ALA A 130 11.64 6.17 0.20
CA ALA A 130 12.05 4.82 0.61
C ALA A 130 11.78 4.54 2.11
N SER A 131 11.92 5.57 2.96
CA SER A 131 11.66 5.47 4.41
C SER A 131 10.19 5.20 4.79
N SER A 132 9.23 5.54 3.95
CA SER A 132 7.84 5.10 4.17
C SER A 132 7.59 3.70 3.60
N ALA A 133 8.23 3.38 2.47
CA ALA A 133 8.09 2.08 1.80
C ALA A 133 8.67 0.93 2.64
N ILE A 134 9.68 1.19 3.50
CA ILE A 134 10.26 0.15 4.36
C ILE A 134 9.22 -0.46 5.30
N HIS A 135 8.28 0.35 5.82
CA HIS A 135 7.21 -0.18 6.67
C HIS A 135 6.30 -1.14 5.92
N ALA A 136 6.00 -0.87 4.64
CA ALA A 136 5.22 -1.77 3.81
C ALA A 136 5.93 -3.13 3.65
N ALA A 137 7.21 -3.13 3.30
CA ALA A 137 8.01 -4.36 3.17
C ALA A 137 8.09 -5.14 4.49
N VAL A 138 8.37 -4.45 5.60
CA VAL A 138 8.49 -5.07 6.93
C VAL A 138 7.15 -5.65 7.38
N MET A 139 6.06 -4.91 7.23
CA MET A 139 4.72 -5.32 7.65
C MET A 139 4.21 -6.55 6.90
N HIS A 140 4.64 -6.74 5.66
CA HIS A 140 4.24 -7.87 4.80
C HIS A 140 5.29 -8.99 4.75
N GLY A 141 6.42 -8.87 5.50
CA GLY A 141 7.40 -9.94 5.64
C GLY A 141 8.25 -10.14 4.37
N HIS A 142 8.68 -9.07 3.72
CA HIS A 142 9.48 -9.09 2.49
C HIS A 142 10.96 -8.77 2.77
N PRO A 143 11.82 -9.74 3.13
CA PRO A 143 13.20 -9.47 3.51
C PRO A 143 14.01 -8.86 2.36
N ASP A 144 13.93 -9.42 1.14
CA ASP A 144 14.70 -8.94 -0.01
C ASP A 144 14.34 -7.49 -0.37
N MET A 145 13.05 -7.14 -0.27
CA MET A 145 12.59 -5.77 -0.48
C MET A 145 13.05 -4.84 0.66
N THR A 146 13.09 -5.33 1.90
CA THR A 146 13.60 -4.57 3.05
C THR A 146 15.08 -4.25 2.86
N ASP A 147 15.89 -5.25 2.50
CA ASP A 147 17.32 -5.08 2.23
C ASP A 147 17.55 -4.09 1.08
N TRP A 148 16.81 -4.26 -0.01
CA TRP A 148 16.90 -3.37 -1.15
C TRP A 148 16.57 -1.91 -0.77
N LEU A 149 15.51 -1.67 0.02
CA LEU A 149 15.14 -0.33 0.48
C LEU A 149 16.21 0.29 1.38
N LEU A 150 16.82 -0.49 2.28
CA LEU A 150 17.91 -0.04 3.14
C LEU A 150 19.14 0.37 2.31
N ASP A 151 19.52 -0.44 1.32
CA ASP A 151 20.61 -0.16 0.39
C ASP A 151 20.33 1.09 -0.47
N HIS A 152 19.07 1.43 -0.69
CA HIS A 152 18.63 2.62 -1.43
C HIS A 152 18.25 3.81 -0.52
N GLY A 153 18.75 3.81 0.73
CA GLY A 153 18.71 4.96 1.62
C GLY A 153 17.43 5.12 2.43
N ALA A 154 16.64 4.05 2.59
CA ALA A 154 15.57 4.07 3.58
C ALA A 154 16.16 4.22 4.98
N ASP A 155 15.56 5.10 5.79
CA ASP A 155 15.96 5.26 7.19
C ASP A 155 15.46 4.03 7.99
N PRO A 156 16.36 3.19 8.56
CA PRO A 156 15.97 2.04 9.35
C PRO A 156 15.26 2.41 10.67
N ASN A 157 15.26 3.70 11.04
CA ASN A 157 14.64 4.22 12.26
C ASN A 157 13.45 5.16 11.96
N ALA A 158 13.03 5.30 10.70
CA ALA A 158 11.88 6.13 10.36
C ALA A 158 10.63 5.66 11.14
N PRO A 159 9.98 6.52 11.94
CA PRO A 159 8.79 6.11 12.66
C PRO A 159 7.58 6.04 11.72
N ASP A 160 6.70 5.07 11.97
CA ASP A 160 5.38 5.05 11.37
C ASP A 160 4.40 6.03 12.06
N TYR A 161 3.12 5.99 11.65
CA TYR A 161 2.07 6.86 12.22
C TYR A 161 1.78 6.59 13.72
N GLU A 162 2.20 5.44 14.27
CA GLU A 162 2.11 5.11 15.70
C GLU A 162 3.43 5.43 16.44
N GLY A 163 4.44 5.95 15.75
CA GLY A 163 5.77 6.25 16.29
C GLY A 163 6.66 5.03 16.45
N LYS A 164 6.32 3.89 15.85
CA LYS A 164 7.11 2.66 15.88
C LYS A 164 8.12 2.61 14.75
N THR A 165 9.32 2.12 15.06
CA THR A 165 10.36 1.89 14.06
C THR A 165 10.08 0.64 13.23
N PRO A 166 10.72 0.48 12.05
CA PRO A 166 10.67 -0.77 11.29
C PRO A 166 11.08 -1.99 12.12
N LEU A 167 12.06 -1.84 13.03
CA LEU A 167 12.50 -2.92 13.92
C LEU A 167 11.42 -3.33 14.92
N ASP A 168 10.69 -2.37 15.50
CA ASP A 168 9.55 -2.68 16.38
C ASP A 168 8.52 -3.54 15.62
N ARG A 169 8.19 -3.14 14.39
CA ARG A 169 7.22 -3.87 13.57
C ARG A 169 7.68 -5.25 13.17
N ALA A 170 8.98 -5.40 12.82
CA ALA A 170 9.55 -6.71 12.50
C ALA A 170 9.46 -7.66 13.70
N LEU A 171 9.80 -7.19 14.91
CA LEU A 171 9.73 -7.96 16.15
C LEU A 171 8.29 -8.33 16.54
N GLU A 172 7.35 -7.39 16.44
CA GLU A 172 5.92 -7.64 16.71
C GLU A 172 5.32 -8.72 15.82
N ARG A 173 5.84 -8.84 14.58
CA ARG A 173 5.35 -9.82 13.59
C ARG A 173 6.17 -11.10 13.55
N GLY A 174 7.26 -11.19 14.31
CA GLY A 174 8.14 -12.36 14.30
C GLY A 174 8.94 -12.52 13.00
N HIS A 175 9.26 -11.42 12.31
CA HIS A 175 10.06 -11.40 11.10
C HIS A 175 11.56 -11.34 11.43
N ASP A 176 12.11 -12.44 11.96
CA ASP A 176 13.47 -12.49 12.51
C ASP A 176 14.55 -12.07 11.51
N GLN A 177 14.46 -12.54 10.25
CA GLN A 177 15.41 -12.18 9.19
C GLN A 177 15.41 -10.67 8.91
N ILE A 178 14.22 -10.07 8.85
CA ILE A 178 14.08 -8.63 8.66
C ILE A 178 14.63 -7.86 9.87
N ALA A 179 14.35 -8.33 11.09
CA ALA A 179 14.88 -7.72 12.30
C ALA A 179 16.43 -7.76 12.36
N GLU A 180 17.06 -8.86 11.91
CA GLU A 180 18.51 -8.98 11.80
C GLU A 180 19.08 -7.98 10.78
N SER A 181 18.46 -7.88 9.60
CA SER A 181 18.87 -6.93 8.55
C SER A 181 18.74 -5.49 9.02
N LEU A 182 17.62 -5.12 9.63
CA LEU A 182 17.43 -3.78 10.18
C LEU A 182 18.50 -3.41 11.21
N ARG A 183 18.85 -4.32 12.13
CA ARG A 183 19.93 -4.09 13.10
C ARG A 183 21.30 -3.91 12.42
N ALA A 184 21.58 -4.70 11.39
CA ALA A 184 22.82 -4.59 10.63
C ALA A 184 22.96 -3.21 9.96
N HIS A 185 21.83 -2.58 9.60
CA HIS A 185 21.77 -1.24 9.01
C HIS A 185 21.56 -0.12 10.04
N GLY A 186 21.72 -0.41 11.34
CA GLY A 186 21.61 0.60 12.40
C GLY A 186 20.18 0.86 12.91
N GLY A 187 19.25 -0.02 12.59
CA GLY A 187 17.89 0.00 13.14
C GLY A 187 17.87 -0.26 14.64
N SER A 188 17.05 0.47 15.35
CA SER A 188 16.85 0.38 16.80
C SER A 188 15.37 0.36 17.15
N GLU A 189 15.04 -0.20 18.30
CA GLU A 189 13.68 -0.13 18.83
C GLU A 189 13.35 1.30 19.29
N SER A 190 12.08 1.66 19.22
CA SER A 190 11.58 2.93 19.77
C SER A 190 11.92 3.05 21.25
N PRO A 191 12.25 4.25 21.76
CA PRO A 191 12.40 4.44 23.17
C PRO A 191 11.10 4.07 23.91
N PRO A 192 11.20 3.44 25.10
CA PRO A 192 10.01 3.06 25.85
C PRO A 192 9.14 4.30 26.09
N ALA A 193 7.83 4.16 25.86
CA ALA A 193 6.88 5.23 26.10
C ALA A 193 7.13 5.82 27.51
N SER A 194 7.47 7.11 27.57
CA SER A 194 7.62 7.78 28.85
C SER A 194 6.29 7.68 29.59
N LYS A 195 6.28 6.95 30.71
CA LYS A 195 5.15 6.97 31.64
C LYS A 195 5.02 8.42 32.14
N THR A 196 4.19 9.20 31.47
CA THR A 196 3.74 10.47 32.06
C THR A 196 2.97 10.14 33.32
N ALA A 197 3.57 10.51 34.43
CA ALA A 197 3.01 10.41 35.77
C ALA A 197 1.83 11.39 35.92
#